data_4619413b235035d5d6fd26c5d93aaac6
#
_entry.id   4619413b235035d5d6fd26c5d93aaac6
#
_cell.length_a   1.000
_cell.length_b   1.000
_cell.length_c   1.000
_cell.angle_alpha   90.00
_cell.angle_beta   90.00
_cell.angle_gamma   90.00
#
_symmetry.space_group_name_H-M   'P 1'
#
loop_
_entity.id
_entity.type
_entity.pdbx_description
1 polymer ?
#
loop_
_entity_poly.entity_id
_entity_poly.type
_entity_poly.pdbx_seq_one_letter_code
_entity_poly.pdbx_strand_id
1 'polypeptide(L)'
;PLFEGLPPLSRDATPRHWRSYGSGKILLDDGRPKNGRIAARIAAESGETGLAQAPLCLRKGETYRGSLWTRGTAPGGLLLRVTAGDWVMTRALPAPAPEWREARFEFTAKADAGDAALQIAVPGQGDVCIDQVSLMPDAAAATGGFRPDLLEAIAGLRPPLIRWPGGCYAERYRWKDGIGPQAARGRFPVSIWDDIDTNSYGTDEFIAMCRKLGAEPLIVINAGRHDPGTPRADYIKEACEWIEYCNGPADSAWGKVRAANGHPEPYGVRLWEIDNETWSAGVEGYIAIVKEFAPAMRAADPSIVLLACG
;
A
#
# COMPACT_ATOMS: atom_id res chain seq x y z
N PRO A 1 3.24 7.36 -0.29
CA PRO A 1 2.85 8.32 -1.25
C PRO A 1 3.56 8.12 -2.54
N LEU A 2 3.11 8.18 -3.45
CA LEU A 2 2.32 7.92 -4.53
C LEU A 2 2.66 8.91 -5.61
N PHE A 3 3.85 8.71 -6.16
CA PHE A 3 4.24 9.38 -7.39
C PHE A 3 3.67 8.62 -8.59
N GLU A 4 3.21 7.42 -8.34
CA GLU A 4 2.56 6.57 -9.32
C GLU A 4 1.11 6.94 -9.41
N GLY A 5 0.67 7.43 -10.41
CA GLY A 5 -0.68 7.79 -10.54
C GLY A 5 -1.02 8.17 -11.93
N LEU A 6 -2.21 8.61 -12.04
CA LEU A 6 -2.67 9.34 -13.18
C LEU A 6 -1.66 10.44 -13.54
N PRO A 7 -1.61 10.86 -14.80
CA PRO A 7 -0.70 11.91 -15.24
C PRO A 7 -0.70 13.09 -14.28
N PRO A 8 0.43 13.77 -14.07
CA PRO A 8 0.51 14.89 -13.17
C PRO A 8 -0.56 15.92 -13.53
N LEU A 9 -1.28 16.42 -12.52
CA LEU A 9 -2.33 17.40 -12.69
C LEU A 9 -1.80 18.80 -13.04
N SER A 10 -0.48 18.99 -13.02
CA SER A 10 0.18 20.25 -13.33
C SER A 10 1.16 20.12 -14.49
N ARG A 11 1.38 21.24 -15.21
CA ARG A 11 2.41 21.33 -16.25
C ARG A 11 3.82 21.14 -15.72
N ASP A 12 4.01 21.27 -14.41
CA ASP A 12 5.30 21.20 -13.71
C ASP A 12 5.70 19.76 -13.35
N ALA A 13 5.02 18.75 -13.91
CA ALA A 13 5.28 17.34 -13.64
C ALA A 13 5.28 16.98 -12.12
N THR A 14 4.56 17.75 -11.32
CA THR A 14 4.45 17.52 -9.88
C THR A 14 3.57 16.30 -9.63
N PRO A 15 3.98 15.31 -8.80
CA PRO A 15 3.18 14.15 -8.48
C PRO A 15 1.83 14.54 -7.88
N ARG A 16 0.80 13.73 -8.17
CA ARG A 16 -0.55 13.94 -7.61
C ARG A 16 -0.49 14.05 -6.09
N HIS A 17 -1.26 14.98 -5.51
CA HIS A 17 -1.30 15.32 -4.08
C HIS A 17 -0.04 15.99 -3.51
N TRP A 18 0.95 16.26 -4.34
CA TRP A 18 2.12 17.06 -3.97
C TRP A 18 2.10 18.42 -4.66
N ARG A 19 2.77 19.38 -4.07
CA ARG A 19 2.98 20.72 -4.64
C ARG A 19 4.46 21.00 -4.73
N SER A 20 4.90 21.54 -5.85
CA SER A 20 6.25 22.05 -5.99
C SER A 20 6.38 23.45 -5.38
N TYR A 21 7.56 23.79 -4.89
CA TYR A 21 7.91 25.13 -4.48
C TYR A 21 9.42 25.41 -4.70
N GLY A 22 9.79 26.70 -4.67
CA GLY A 22 11.15 27.13 -4.95
C GLY A 22 11.40 27.44 -6.42
N SER A 23 12.68 27.66 -6.79
CA SER A 23 13.08 28.15 -8.12
C SER A 23 13.50 27.05 -9.10
N GLY A 24 13.77 25.84 -8.62
CA GLY A 24 14.17 24.71 -9.45
C GLY A 24 13.00 24.01 -10.13
N LYS A 25 13.27 22.84 -10.68
CA LYS A 25 12.29 22.05 -11.43
C LYS A 25 11.94 20.78 -10.68
N ILE A 26 10.66 20.41 -10.73
CA ILE A 26 10.20 19.08 -10.35
C ILE A 26 9.89 18.31 -11.63
N LEU A 27 10.41 17.10 -11.73
CA LEU A 27 10.29 16.23 -12.87
C LEU A 27 9.79 14.85 -12.41
N LEU A 28 9.25 14.08 -13.33
CA LEU A 28 8.97 12.66 -13.12
C LEU A 28 10.10 11.84 -13.74
N ASP A 29 10.72 10.97 -12.95
CA ASP A 29 11.81 10.11 -13.40
C ASP A 29 11.28 8.67 -13.53
N ASP A 30 11.26 8.14 -14.74
CA ASP A 30 10.86 6.77 -15.09
C ASP A 30 12.07 5.87 -15.39
N GLY A 31 13.27 6.43 -15.38
CA GLY A 31 14.48 5.68 -15.73
C GLY A 31 14.89 4.64 -14.69
N ARG A 32 14.73 4.95 -13.41
CA ARG A 32 15.16 4.08 -12.29
C ARG A 32 14.37 4.37 -10.99
N PRO A 33 13.04 4.25 -10.97
CA PRO A 33 12.27 4.45 -9.74
C PRO A 33 12.68 3.42 -8.67
N LYS A 34 12.44 3.72 -7.40
CA LYS A 34 12.67 2.76 -6.31
C LYS A 34 11.68 1.62 -6.39
N ASN A 35 10.43 1.96 -6.70
CA ASN A 35 9.36 1.00 -6.91
C ASN A 35 8.39 1.55 -7.96
N GLY A 36 7.66 0.65 -8.62
CA GLY A 36 6.68 1.00 -9.61
C GLY A 36 7.29 1.65 -10.87
N ARG A 37 6.68 2.71 -11.38
CA ARG A 37 6.98 3.26 -12.69
C ARG A 37 7.68 4.62 -12.67
N ILE A 38 7.47 5.41 -11.61
CA ILE A 38 7.87 6.83 -11.59
C ILE A 38 8.33 7.23 -10.18
N ALA A 39 9.44 7.95 -10.10
CA ALA A 39 9.89 8.67 -8.92
C ALA A 39 9.78 10.18 -9.16
N ALA A 40 9.69 11.00 -8.11
CA ALA A 40 9.79 12.43 -8.22
C ALA A 40 11.26 12.85 -8.24
N ARG A 41 11.65 13.74 -9.18
CA ARG A 41 13.00 14.28 -9.28
C ARG A 41 12.99 15.78 -9.04
N ILE A 42 13.79 16.21 -8.07
CA ILE A 42 14.05 17.63 -7.76
C ILE A 42 15.35 18.02 -8.42
N ALA A 43 15.31 18.92 -9.38
CA ALA A 43 16.47 19.51 -10.03
C ALA A 43 16.60 20.98 -9.60
N ALA A 44 17.56 21.28 -8.72
CA ALA A 44 17.81 22.59 -8.17
C ALA A 44 19.20 23.08 -8.59
N GLU A 45 19.28 24.31 -9.12
CA GLU A 45 20.54 24.96 -9.50
C GLU A 45 21.04 25.87 -8.36
N SER A 46 20.09 26.52 -7.68
CA SER A 46 20.39 27.44 -6.58
C SER A 46 19.13 27.66 -5.75
N GLY A 47 19.29 28.02 -4.47
CA GLY A 47 18.19 28.26 -3.56
C GLY A 47 17.46 26.96 -3.17
N GLU A 48 16.42 27.09 -2.35
CA GLU A 48 15.63 25.96 -1.91
C GLU A 48 14.59 25.57 -2.97
N THR A 49 14.54 24.28 -3.29
CA THR A 49 13.53 23.70 -4.18
C THR A 49 13.02 22.39 -3.59
N GLY A 50 11.72 22.19 -3.59
CA GLY A 50 11.17 21.00 -2.95
C GLY A 50 9.74 20.66 -3.30
N LEU A 51 9.27 19.65 -2.64
CA LEU A 51 7.92 19.10 -2.68
C LEU A 51 7.25 19.27 -1.33
N ALA A 52 5.98 19.61 -1.33
CA ALA A 52 5.15 19.72 -0.14
C ALA A 52 3.88 18.89 -0.29
N GLN A 53 3.49 18.20 0.77
CA GLN A 53 2.21 17.52 0.88
C GLN A 53 1.41 18.12 2.04
N ALA A 54 0.19 18.51 1.75
CA ALA A 54 -0.80 19.02 2.70
C ALA A 54 -2.22 18.72 2.15
N PRO A 55 -3.27 18.66 3.00
CA PRO A 55 -3.21 18.80 4.45
C PRO A 55 -2.79 17.51 5.16
N LEU A 56 -2.12 17.63 6.31
CA LEU A 56 -1.85 16.54 7.23
C LEU A 56 -2.48 16.84 8.58
N CYS A 57 -3.04 15.80 9.21
CA CYS A 57 -3.55 15.90 10.57
C CYS A 57 -2.47 15.51 11.57
N LEU A 58 -2.11 16.43 12.47
CA LEU A 58 -1.18 16.20 13.56
C LEU A 58 -1.88 16.37 14.90
N ARG A 59 -1.50 15.56 15.89
CA ARG A 59 -1.94 15.65 17.27
C ARG A 59 -0.79 16.11 18.17
N LYS A 60 -1.01 17.14 18.97
CA LYS A 60 -0.02 17.64 19.92
C LYS A 60 0.47 16.53 20.86
N GLY A 61 1.78 16.41 21.02
CA GLY A 61 2.40 15.39 21.87
C GLY A 61 2.58 14.03 21.21
N GLU A 62 1.95 13.77 20.05
CA GLU A 62 2.14 12.54 19.29
C GLU A 62 3.49 12.57 18.59
N THR A 63 4.21 11.44 18.63
CA THR A 63 5.43 11.24 17.86
C THR A 63 5.09 10.60 16.52
N TYR A 64 5.65 11.17 15.47
CA TYR A 64 5.52 10.70 14.10
C TYR A 64 6.85 10.19 13.60
N ARG A 65 6.84 9.01 12.99
CA ARG A 65 8.00 8.42 12.30
C ARG A 65 7.75 8.39 10.81
N GLY A 66 8.78 8.75 10.07
CA GLY A 66 8.71 8.72 8.63
C GLY A 66 9.99 8.20 8.02
N SER A 67 9.85 7.84 6.75
CA SER A 67 10.96 7.47 5.89
C SER A 67 10.71 7.94 4.47
N LEU A 68 11.79 8.10 3.73
CA LEU A 68 11.76 8.33 2.30
C LEU A 68 12.97 7.67 1.66
N TRP A 69 12.81 7.21 0.44
CA TRP A 69 13.92 6.74 -0.37
C TRP A 69 14.45 7.88 -1.23
N THR A 70 15.78 8.02 -1.28
CA THR A 70 16.46 9.07 -2.04
C THR A 70 17.58 8.49 -2.87
N ARG A 71 17.81 9.08 -4.06
CA ARG A 71 18.89 8.75 -4.96
C ARG A 71 19.34 10.03 -5.71
N GLY A 72 20.62 10.25 -5.84
CA GLY A 72 21.15 11.39 -6.61
C GLY A 72 22.24 12.14 -5.88
N THR A 73 22.33 13.44 -6.12
CA THR A 73 23.38 14.30 -5.58
C THR A 73 22.78 15.59 -5.00
N ALA A 74 23.02 15.84 -3.75
CA ALA A 74 22.76 17.11 -3.07
C ALA A 74 23.84 17.30 -1.99
N PRO A 75 24.94 17.99 -2.27
CA PRO A 75 26.05 18.13 -1.33
C PRO A 75 25.65 18.76 0.01
N GLY A 76 24.65 19.65 0.00
CA GLY A 76 24.05 20.26 1.20
C GLY A 76 23.07 19.37 1.95
N GLY A 77 22.88 18.11 1.53
CA GLY A 77 21.86 17.23 2.08
C GLY A 77 20.44 17.59 1.63
N LEU A 78 19.47 17.09 2.38
CA LEU A 78 18.06 17.41 2.21
C LEU A 78 17.53 18.08 3.47
N LEU A 79 16.52 18.93 3.31
CA LEU A 79 15.74 19.48 4.41
C LEU A 79 14.37 18.84 4.46
N LEU A 80 14.02 18.32 5.63
CA LEU A 80 12.66 17.97 5.99
C LEU A 80 12.08 19.09 6.84
N ARG A 81 10.90 19.59 6.48
CA ARG A 81 10.20 20.60 7.26
C ARG A 81 8.76 20.14 7.50
N VAL A 82 8.29 20.35 8.71
CA VAL A 82 6.87 20.19 9.06
C VAL A 82 6.37 21.53 9.57
N THR A 83 5.26 22.00 9.03
CA THR A 83 4.61 23.26 9.43
C THR A 83 3.18 22.98 9.90
N ALA A 84 2.78 23.62 11.00
CA ALA A 84 1.43 23.54 11.55
C ALA A 84 1.11 24.86 12.27
N GLY A 85 0.36 25.75 11.60
CA GLY A 85 0.20 27.11 12.07
C GLY A 85 1.53 27.83 12.23
N ASP A 86 1.78 28.40 13.39
CA ASP A 86 3.04 29.09 13.73
C ASP A 86 4.18 28.14 14.10
N TRP A 87 3.89 26.85 14.28
CA TRP A 87 4.92 25.89 14.60
C TRP A 87 5.60 25.36 13.33
N VAL A 88 6.93 25.46 13.38
CA VAL A 88 7.79 24.92 12.31
C VAL A 88 8.86 24.03 12.92
N MET A 89 8.98 22.83 12.39
CA MET A 89 10.11 21.93 12.65
C MET A 89 10.93 21.79 11.36
N THR A 90 12.24 21.92 11.48
CA THR A 90 13.15 21.67 10.36
C THR A 90 14.23 20.68 10.80
N ARG A 91 14.50 19.71 9.95
CA ARG A 91 15.51 18.68 10.18
C ARG A 91 16.34 18.47 8.92
N ALA A 92 17.66 18.46 9.06
CA ALA A 92 18.54 18.01 7.99
C ALA A 92 18.48 16.48 7.88
N LEU A 93 18.38 16.01 6.64
CA LEU A 93 18.51 14.60 6.29
C LEU A 93 19.88 14.38 5.63
N PRO A 94 20.40 13.13 5.68
CA PRO A 94 21.64 12.78 5.02
C PRO A 94 21.66 13.15 3.54
N ALA A 95 22.84 13.47 3.02
CA ALA A 95 23.02 13.65 1.59
C ALA A 95 22.67 12.38 0.83
N PRO A 96 21.92 12.48 -0.29
CA PRO A 96 21.61 11.34 -1.14
C PRO A 96 22.88 10.69 -1.68
N ALA A 97 22.78 9.43 -2.06
CA ALA A 97 23.84 8.68 -2.73
C ALA A 97 23.42 8.35 -4.18
N PRO A 98 24.37 7.94 -5.04
CA PRO A 98 24.05 7.49 -6.40
C PRO A 98 23.07 6.32 -6.47
N GLU A 99 23.04 5.50 -5.43
CA GLU A 99 22.10 4.40 -5.28
C GLU A 99 20.99 4.76 -4.31
N TRP A 100 19.81 4.11 -4.47
CA TRP A 100 18.68 4.30 -3.59
C TRP A 100 19.03 3.96 -2.14
N ARG A 101 18.83 4.94 -1.23
CA ARG A 101 18.97 4.78 0.22
C ARG A 101 17.74 5.29 0.93
N GLU A 102 17.38 4.59 2.00
CA GLU A 102 16.32 5.02 2.89
C GLU A 102 16.88 6.04 3.90
N ALA A 103 16.24 7.19 3.98
CA ALA A 103 16.44 8.17 5.05
C ALA A 103 15.24 8.10 6.00
N ARG A 104 15.50 7.99 7.31
CA ARG A 104 14.48 7.90 8.35
C ARG A 104 14.50 9.14 9.21
N PHE A 105 13.33 9.53 9.70
CA PHE A 105 13.17 10.68 10.57
C PHE A 105 12.04 10.46 11.57
N GLU A 106 12.07 11.23 12.65
CA GLU A 106 10.97 11.28 13.62
C GLU A 106 10.83 12.70 14.15
N PHE A 107 9.65 13.06 14.61
CA PHE A 107 9.40 14.30 15.33
C PHE A 107 8.18 14.15 16.24
N THR A 108 8.13 14.97 17.30
CA THR A 108 6.95 15.08 18.14
C THR A 108 6.23 16.39 17.82
N ALA A 109 4.94 16.31 17.46
CA ALA A 109 4.14 17.47 17.14
C ALA A 109 3.95 18.38 18.37
N LYS A 110 4.11 19.69 18.17
CA LYS A 110 3.96 20.70 19.23
C LYS A 110 2.57 21.35 19.25
N ALA A 111 1.76 21.11 18.21
CA ALA A 111 0.42 21.65 18.08
C ALA A 111 -0.51 20.59 17.47
N ASP A 112 -1.81 20.70 17.76
CA ASP A 112 -2.86 20.07 16.97
C ASP A 112 -3.03 20.85 15.67
N ALA A 113 -3.12 20.15 14.54
CA ALA A 113 -3.34 20.75 13.25
C ALA A 113 -4.11 19.82 12.33
N GLY A 114 -5.06 20.37 11.58
CA GLY A 114 -5.75 19.67 10.48
C GLY A 114 -5.23 20.04 9.09
N ASP A 115 -4.27 20.97 9.03
CA ASP A 115 -3.75 21.58 7.79
C ASP A 115 -2.22 21.62 7.74
N ALA A 116 -1.56 20.79 8.54
CA ALA A 116 -0.10 20.71 8.55
C ALA A 116 0.45 20.30 7.17
N ALA A 117 1.68 20.72 6.90
CA ALA A 117 2.39 20.33 5.68
C ALA A 117 3.72 19.66 5.98
N LEU A 118 4.02 18.60 5.24
CA LEU A 118 5.33 17.99 5.15
C LEU A 118 6.04 18.50 3.89
N GLN A 119 7.23 19.00 4.06
CA GLN A 119 8.07 19.51 2.97
C GLN A 119 9.39 18.76 2.90
N ILE A 120 9.82 18.42 1.70
CA ILE A 120 11.12 17.79 1.42
C ILE A 120 11.81 18.65 0.38
N ALA A 121 12.99 19.16 0.71
CA ALA A 121 13.69 20.12 -0.12
C ALA A 121 15.16 19.82 -0.31
N VAL A 122 15.68 20.26 -1.45
CA VAL A 122 17.10 20.47 -1.71
C VAL A 122 17.39 21.94 -1.40
N PRO A 123 18.26 22.25 -0.41
CA PRO A 123 18.45 23.64 0.05
C PRO A 123 19.33 24.49 -0.89
N GLY A 124 19.95 23.91 -1.89
CA GLY A 124 20.85 24.58 -2.81
C GLY A 124 20.96 23.81 -4.12
N GLN A 125 22.18 23.63 -4.62
CA GLN A 125 22.40 22.83 -5.82
C GLN A 125 22.19 21.35 -5.55
N GLY A 126 21.44 20.66 -6.43
CA GLY A 126 21.26 19.21 -6.36
C GLY A 126 20.34 18.68 -7.43
N ASP A 127 20.43 17.36 -7.62
CA ASP A 127 19.62 16.59 -8.53
C ASP A 127 19.27 15.26 -7.82
N VAL A 128 18.04 15.16 -7.30
CA VAL A 128 17.63 14.11 -6.37
C VAL A 128 16.31 13.52 -6.77
N CYS A 129 16.28 12.20 -6.92
CA CYS A 129 15.04 11.43 -7.00
C CYS A 129 14.57 11.06 -5.59
N ILE A 130 13.28 11.19 -5.36
CA ILE A 130 12.59 10.86 -4.12
C ILE A 130 11.47 9.87 -4.44
N ASP A 131 11.34 8.86 -3.60
CA ASP A 131 10.29 7.84 -3.74
C ASP A 131 9.90 7.30 -2.36
N GLN A 132 8.76 6.57 -2.29
CA GLN A 132 8.33 5.84 -1.09
C GLN A 132 8.32 6.68 0.20
N VAL A 133 7.80 7.91 0.15
CA VAL A 133 7.68 8.73 1.36
C VAL A 133 6.58 8.17 2.27
N SER A 134 6.90 7.94 3.53
CA SER A 134 5.98 7.46 4.56
C SER A 134 6.01 8.38 5.78
N LEU A 135 4.87 8.59 6.39
CA LEU A 135 4.74 9.26 7.68
C LEU A 135 3.63 8.60 8.48
N MET A 136 3.94 8.14 9.69
CA MET A 136 3.01 7.39 10.53
C MET A 136 3.15 7.80 12.00
N PRO A 137 2.07 7.99 12.75
CA PRO A 137 2.14 8.21 14.18
C PRO A 137 2.55 6.92 14.92
N ASP A 138 3.28 7.06 16.04
CA ASP A 138 3.70 5.92 16.87
C ASP A 138 2.50 5.11 17.37
N ALA A 139 1.38 5.74 17.65
CA ALA A 139 0.16 5.05 18.02
C ALA A 139 -0.29 4.04 16.94
N ALA A 140 -0.13 4.37 15.66
CA ALA A 140 -0.41 3.43 14.58
C ALA A 140 0.65 2.32 14.49
N ALA A 141 1.93 2.63 14.73
CA ALA A 141 2.98 1.61 14.78
C ALA A 141 2.71 0.56 15.88
N ALA A 142 2.26 0.99 17.06
CA ALA A 142 1.90 0.12 18.18
C ALA A 142 0.73 -0.83 17.84
N THR A 143 -0.15 -0.44 16.94
CA THR A 143 -1.28 -1.26 16.48
C THR A 143 -0.96 -2.10 15.23
N GLY A 144 0.30 -2.07 14.75
CA GLY A 144 0.71 -2.79 13.54
C GLY A 144 0.40 -2.05 12.24
N GLY A 145 0.39 -0.72 12.28
CA GLY A 145 0.15 0.15 11.12
C GLY A 145 -1.30 0.63 10.98
N PHE A 146 -2.20 0.21 11.86
CA PHE A 146 -3.60 0.65 11.83
C PHE A 146 -3.79 1.95 12.63
N ARG A 147 -4.68 2.79 12.17
CA ARG A 147 -5.15 3.93 12.96
C ARG A 147 -5.92 3.43 14.19
N PRO A 148 -5.46 3.75 15.43
CA PRO A 148 -6.08 3.21 16.64
C PRO A 148 -7.55 3.57 16.78
N ASP A 149 -7.91 4.80 16.44
CA ASP A 149 -9.29 5.31 16.51
C ASP A 149 -10.23 4.57 15.55
N LEU A 150 -9.77 4.23 14.35
CA LEU A 150 -10.56 3.45 13.39
C LEU A 150 -10.66 1.98 13.83
N LEU A 151 -9.56 1.42 14.34
CA LEU A 151 -9.57 0.05 14.85
C LEU A 151 -10.53 -0.10 16.03
N GLU A 152 -10.56 0.87 16.95
CA GLU A 152 -11.49 0.92 18.07
C GLU A 152 -12.94 1.06 17.61
N ALA A 153 -13.21 1.94 16.63
CA ALA A 153 -14.55 2.11 16.07
C ALA A 153 -15.08 0.81 15.43
N ILE A 154 -14.22 0.10 14.67
CA ILE A 154 -14.59 -1.19 14.09
C ILE A 154 -14.79 -2.24 15.19
N ALA A 155 -13.92 -2.27 16.20
CA ALA A 155 -14.07 -3.19 17.33
C ALA A 155 -15.40 -2.97 18.08
N GLY A 156 -15.86 -1.72 18.17
CA GLY A 156 -17.16 -1.37 18.74
C GLY A 156 -18.36 -1.99 18.01
N LEU A 157 -18.23 -2.28 16.71
CA LEU A 157 -19.23 -2.98 15.92
C LEU A 157 -19.28 -4.48 16.21
N ARG A 158 -18.24 -5.05 16.82
CA ARG A 158 -18.08 -6.47 17.10
C ARG A 158 -18.35 -7.36 15.87
N PRO A 159 -17.70 -7.11 14.71
CA PRO A 159 -18.00 -7.85 13.51
C PRO A 159 -17.64 -9.33 13.71
N PRO A 160 -18.55 -10.28 13.41
CA PRO A 160 -18.22 -11.69 13.49
C PRO A 160 -17.27 -12.13 12.39
N LEU A 161 -17.30 -11.45 11.26
CA LEU A 161 -16.40 -11.64 10.14
C LEU A 161 -16.14 -10.30 9.43
N ILE A 162 -15.03 -10.24 8.69
CA ILE A 162 -14.72 -9.11 7.79
C ILE A 162 -14.37 -9.71 6.42
N ARG A 163 -14.99 -9.15 5.37
CA ARG A 163 -14.83 -9.55 3.98
C ARG A 163 -13.83 -8.66 3.26
N TRP A 164 -12.82 -9.24 2.61
CA TRP A 164 -11.79 -8.53 1.86
C TRP A 164 -11.13 -9.45 0.79
N PRO A 165 -10.61 -8.94 -0.34
CA PRO A 165 -10.78 -7.59 -0.87
C PRO A 165 -12.18 -7.39 -1.42
N GLY A 166 -13.04 -6.63 -1.00
CA GLY A 166 -14.46 -6.59 -1.37
C GLY A 166 -14.79 -5.79 -2.62
N GLY A 167 -16.05 -5.87 -3.03
CA GLY A 167 -16.61 -5.13 -4.15
C GLY A 167 -15.92 -5.45 -5.48
N CYS A 168 -16.15 -4.59 -6.47
CA CYS A 168 -15.53 -4.72 -7.81
C CYS A 168 -13.99 -4.73 -7.79
N TYR A 169 -13.38 -4.31 -6.70
CA TYR A 169 -11.93 -4.40 -6.52
C TYR A 169 -11.45 -5.86 -6.47
N ALA A 170 -12.21 -6.78 -5.82
CA ALA A 170 -11.87 -8.19 -5.74
C ALA A 170 -11.69 -8.83 -7.12
N GLU A 171 -12.50 -8.42 -8.10
CA GLU A 171 -12.47 -8.93 -9.48
C GLU A 171 -11.20 -8.58 -10.27
N ARG A 172 -10.34 -7.70 -9.72
CA ARG A 172 -9.11 -7.21 -10.35
C ARG A 172 -7.88 -7.39 -9.47
N TYR A 173 -8.08 -7.74 -8.21
CA TYR A 173 -7.01 -7.85 -7.23
C TYR A 173 -6.13 -9.08 -7.49
N ARG A 174 -4.82 -8.87 -7.44
CA ARG A 174 -3.81 -9.91 -7.55
C ARG A 174 -3.07 -9.97 -6.21
N TRP A 175 -3.41 -10.93 -5.37
CA TRP A 175 -2.97 -11.01 -3.98
C TRP A 175 -1.45 -11.07 -3.80
N LYS A 176 -0.73 -11.61 -4.78
CA LYS A 176 0.74 -11.70 -4.77
C LYS A 176 1.41 -10.34 -4.77
N ASP A 177 0.75 -9.33 -5.31
CA ASP A 177 1.24 -7.95 -5.32
C ASP A 177 1.13 -7.29 -3.94
N GLY A 178 0.28 -7.82 -3.06
CA GLY A 178 0.00 -7.31 -1.72
C GLY A 178 0.74 -8.02 -0.58
N ILE A 179 1.74 -8.86 -0.84
CA ILE A 179 2.51 -9.56 0.19
C ILE A 179 3.98 -9.13 0.20
N GLY A 180 4.71 -9.45 1.27
CA GLY A 180 6.11 -9.09 1.44
C GLY A 180 6.32 -7.64 1.88
N PRO A 181 7.56 -7.12 1.81
CA PRO A 181 7.89 -5.76 2.24
C PRO A 181 7.12 -4.71 1.45
N GLN A 182 6.38 -3.83 2.11
CA GLN A 182 5.52 -2.82 1.48
C GLN A 182 6.24 -1.95 0.43
N ALA A 183 7.50 -1.60 0.67
CA ALA A 183 8.31 -0.83 -0.28
C ALA A 183 8.67 -1.59 -1.58
N ALA A 184 8.40 -2.90 -1.64
CA ALA A 184 8.64 -3.75 -2.82
C ALA A 184 7.35 -4.20 -3.50
N ARG A 185 6.18 -3.93 -2.91
CA ARG A 185 4.89 -4.38 -3.46
C ARG A 185 4.52 -3.63 -4.74
N GLY A 186 3.83 -4.33 -5.63
CA GLY A 186 3.31 -3.75 -6.87
C GLY A 186 2.35 -2.59 -6.61
N ARG A 187 2.27 -1.68 -7.60
CA ARG A 187 1.39 -0.52 -7.57
C ARG A 187 0.63 -0.46 -8.87
N PHE A 188 -0.69 -0.45 -8.78
CA PHE A 188 -1.53 -0.61 -9.94
C PHE A 188 -2.63 0.45 -9.96
N PRO A 189 -2.93 1.01 -11.14
CA PRO A 189 -4.11 1.85 -11.28
C PRO A 189 -5.37 1.03 -11.01
N VAL A 190 -6.23 1.54 -10.16
CA VAL A 190 -7.57 1.00 -9.93
C VAL A 190 -8.51 1.64 -10.93
N SER A 191 -8.69 0.98 -12.06
CA SER A 191 -9.40 1.52 -13.24
C SER A 191 -10.85 1.94 -12.98
N ILE A 192 -11.48 1.43 -11.92
CA ILE A 192 -12.87 1.72 -11.57
C ILE A 192 -13.03 2.92 -10.62
N TRP A 193 -11.97 3.36 -9.93
CA TRP A 193 -12.04 4.45 -8.95
C TRP A 193 -11.01 5.56 -9.15
N ASP A 194 -10.39 5.59 -10.32
CA ASP A 194 -9.47 6.66 -10.73
C ASP A 194 -8.36 6.96 -9.70
N ASP A 195 -7.81 5.92 -9.09
CA ASP A 195 -6.71 6.01 -8.14
C ASP A 195 -5.71 4.85 -8.31
N ILE A 196 -4.70 4.84 -7.47
CA ILE A 196 -3.69 3.78 -7.43
C ILE A 196 -3.77 3.01 -6.13
N ASP A 197 -3.82 1.69 -6.24
CA ASP A 197 -3.54 0.83 -5.10
C ASP A 197 -2.03 0.71 -4.90
N THR A 198 -1.59 1.06 -3.71
CA THR A 198 -0.20 0.93 -3.28
C THR A 198 0.12 -0.43 -2.71
N ASN A 199 -0.89 -1.28 -2.57
CA ASN A 199 -0.81 -2.56 -1.88
C ASN A 199 -0.19 -2.46 -0.47
N SER A 200 -0.32 -1.30 0.18
CA SER A 200 0.13 -1.13 1.56
C SER A 200 -0.74 -1.88 2.58
N TYR A 201 -1.89 -2.36 2.12
CA TYR A 201 -2.79 -3.25 2.85
C TYR A 201 -3.05 -4.49 2.01
N GLY A 202 -2.55 -5.63 2.45
CA GLY A 202 -2.66 -6.90 1.74
C GLY A 202 -3.10 -8.02 2.68
N THR A 203 -2.81 -9.26 2.29
CA THR A 203 -3.23 -10.45 3.03
C THR A 203 -2.80 -10.45 4.49
N ASP A 204 -1.53 -10.13 4.75
CA ASP A 204 -0.95 -10.19 6.09
C ASP A 204 -1.58 -9.12 7.01
N GLU A 205 -1.74 -7.90 6.52
CA GLU A 205 -2.39 -6.81 7.25
C GLU A 205 -3.87 -7.09 7.48
N PHE A 206 -4.58 -7.63 6.47
CA PHE A 206 -5.99 -7.98 6.61
C PHE A 206 -6.22 -9.01 7.71
N ILE A 207 -5.44 -10.09 7.71
CA ILE A 207 -5.58 -11.15 8.72
C ILE A 207 -5.18 -10.64 10.09
N ALA A 208 -4.09 -9.84 10.19
CA ALA A 208 -3.68 -9.21 11.44
C ALA A 208 -4.77 -8.31 12.02
N MET A 209 -5.48 -7.54 11.19
CA MET A 209 -6.62 -6.72 11.60
C MET A 209 -7.76 -7.60 12.12
N CYS A 210 -8.16 -8.64 11.38
CA CYS A 210 -9.21 -9.56 11.81
C CYS A 210 -8.90 -10.19 13.18
N ARG A 211 -7.66 -10.64 13.38
CA ARG A 211 -7.24 -11.24 14.68
C ARG A 211 -7.30 -10.24 15.83
N LYS A 212 -6.91 -8.97 15.59
CA LYS A 212 -7.04 -7.90 16.60
C LYS A 212 -8.49 -7.62 16.97
N LEU A 213 -9.42 -7.76 16.03
CA LEU A 213 -10.83 -7.50 16.20
C LEU A 213 -11.63 -8.71 16.69
N GLY A 214 -11.01 -9.91 16.74
CA GLY A 214 -11.70 -11.15 17.03
C GLY A 214 -12.69 -11.56 15.94
N ALA A 215 -12.48 -11.09 14.70
CA ALA A 215 -13.31 -11.38 13.55
C ALA A 215 -12.72 -12.51 12.68
N GLU A 216 -13.58 -13.32 12.05
CA GLU A 216 -13.13 -14.28 11.05
C GLU A 216 -12.81 -13.57 9.72
N PRO A 217 -11.65 -13.85 9.10
CA PRO A 217 -11.37 -13.34 7.76
C PRO A 217 -12.17 -14.11 6.70
N LEU A 218 -12.86 -13.37 5.83
CA LEU A 218 -13.47 -13.88 4.62
C LEU A 218 -12.72 -13.29 3.42
N ILE A 219 -12.03 -14.15 2.68
CA ILE A 219 -11.27 -13.74 1.50
C ILE A 219 -12.08 -13.98 0.23
N VAL A 220 -12.11 -12.97 -0.64
CA VAL A 220 -12.78 -13.04 -1.96
C VAL A 220 -11.72 -13.24 -3.04
N ILE A 221 -11.80 -14.34 -3.80
CA ILE A 221 -10.85 -14.60 -4.89
C ILE A 221 -11.32 -13.96 -6.20
N ASN A 222 -10.37 -13.59 -7.03
CA ASN A 222 -10.61 -13.13 -8.41
C ASN A 222 -10.78 -14.33 -9.33
N ALA A 223 -11.91 -14.42 -10.03
CA ALA A 223 -12.16 -15.49 -11.01
C ALA A 223 -11.78 -15.12 -12.45
N GLY A 224 -11.13 -13.96 -12.66
CA GLY A 224 -10.63 -13.56 -13.98
C GLY A 224 -11.68 -13.09 -14.97
N ARG A 225 -12.89 -12.74 -14.54
CA ARG A 225 -13.98 -12.32 -15.44
C ARG A 225 -13.70 -11.04 -16.23
N HIS A 226 -12.86 -10.18 -15.71
CA HIS A 226 -12.50 -8.89 -16.29
C HIS A 226 -11.13 -8.86 -16.96
N ASP A 227 -10.50 -10.01 -17.12
CA ASP A 227 -9.22 -10.17 -17.81
C ASP A 227 -9.27 -11.30 -18.84
N PRO A 228 -9.83 -11.05 -20.01
CA PRO A 228 -9.98 -12.08 -21.05
C PRO A 228 -8.62 -12.54 -21.65
N GLY A 229 -7.54 -11.82 -21.37
CA GLY A 229 -6.19 -12.15 -21.86
C GLY A 229 -5.49 -13.24 -21.03
N THR A 230 -5.92 -13.48 -19.80
CA THR A 230 -5.34 -14.48 -18.91
C THR A 230 -6.24 -15.72 -18.83
N PRO A 231 -5.71 -16.93 -19.04
CA PRO A 231 -6.48 -18.16 -18.93
C PRO A 231 -7.08 -18.34 -17.54
N ARG A 232 -8.32 -18.82 -17.45
CA ARG A 232 -8.99 -19.07 -16.17
C ARG A 232 -8.24 -20.05 -15.29
N ALA A 233 -7.52 -21.00 -15.88
CA ALA A 233 -6.67 -21.94 -15.15
C ALA A 233 -5.59 -21.24 -14.29
N ASP A 234 -5.09 -20.09 -14.73
CA ASP A 234 -4.10 -19.31 -13.98
C ASP A 234 -4.76 -18.68 -12.74
N TYR A 235 -6.01 -18.22 -12.84
CA TYR A 235 -6.76 -17.71 -11.69
C TYR A 235 -7.12 -18.81 -10.69
N ILE A 236 -7.47 -20.00 -11.16
CA ILE A 236 -7.69 -21.18 -10.30
C ILE A 236 -6.41 -21.52 -9.55
N LYS A 237 -5.28 -21.57 -10.26
CA LYS A 237 -3.97 -21.78 -9.65
C LYS A 237 -3.66 -20.70 -8.60
N GLU A 238 -3.91 -19.44 -8.93
CA GLU A 238 -3.66 -18.33 -8.03
C GLU A 238 -4.53 -18.38 -6.77
N ALA A 239 -5.78 -18.80 -6.88
CA ALA A 239 -6.66 -19.03 -5.72
C ALA A 239 -6.14 -20.16 -4.82
N CYS A 240 -5.71 -21.29 -5.39
CA CYS A 240 -5.11 -22.40 -4.65
C CYS A 240 -3.81 -21.99 -3.96
N GLU A 241 -2.95 -21.21 -4.63
CA GLU A 241 -1.71 -20.69 -4.07
C GLU A 241 -1.98 -19.69 -2.93
N TRP A 242 -3.06 -18.92 -3.01
CA TRP A 242 -3.47 -18.03 -1.91
C TRP A 242 -3.94 -18.81 -0.68
N ILE A 243 -4.70 -19.89 -0.89
CA ILE A 243 -5.08 -20.82 0.18
C ILE A 243 -3.83 -21.43 0.82
N GLU A 244 -2.87 -21.90 0.01
CA GLU A 244 -1.60 -22.44 0.50
C GLU A 244 -0.79 -21.38 1.26
N TYR A 245 -0.74 -20.13 0.77
CA TYR A 245 -0.09 -19.03 1.49
C TYR A 245 -0.72 -18.83 2.86
N CYS A 246 -2.04 -18.86 2.96
CA CYS A 246 -2.74 -18.67 4.23
C CYS A 246 -2.68 -19.88 5.16
N ASN A 247 -2.84 -21.09 4.63
CA ASN A 247 -3.14 -22.28 5.43
C ASN A 247 -2.06 -23.38 5.33
N GLY A 248 -1.20 -23.33 4.32
CA GLY A 248 -0.16 -24.33 4.12
C GLY A 248 0.92 -24.31 5.21
N PRO A 249 1.56 -25.48 5.48
CA PRO A 249 2.66 -25.56 6.43
C PRO A 249 3.87 -24.71 5.98
N ALA A 250 4.73 -24.32 6.93
CA ALA A 250 5.86 -23.41 6.67
C ALA A 250 6.90 -23.97 5.69
N ASP A 251 6.88 -25.25 5.39
CA ASP A 251 7.77 -25.92 4.42
C ASP A 251 7.14 -26.10 3.04
N SER A 252 5.87 -25.79 2.86
CA SER A 252 5.21 -25.76 1.54
C SER A 252 5.72 -24.58 0.68
N ALA A 253 5.39 -24.56 -0.60
CA ALA A 253 5.88 -23.54 -1.52
C ALA A 253 5.50 -22.11 -1.07
N TRP A 254 4.22 -21.87 -0.83
CA TRP A 254 3.72 -20.56 -0.40
C TRP A 254 3.79 -20.36 1.11
N GLY A 255 3.77 -21.42 1.91
CA GLY A 255 4.05 -21.36 3.35
C GLY A 255 5.45 -20.83 3.67
N LYS A 256 6.46 -21.19 2.87
CA LYS A 256 7.82 -20.62 2.95
C LYS A 256 7.84 -19.12 2.68
N VAL A 257 7.05 -18.66 1.71
CA VAL A 257 6.94 -17.21 1.41
C VAL A 257 6.30 -16.48 2.59
N ARG A 258 5.21 -17.02 3.14
CA ARG A 258 4.58 -16.48 4.36
C ARG A 258 5.57 -16.42 5.52
N ALA A 259 6.31 -17.50 5.77
CA ALA A 259 7.29 -17.57 6.84
C ALA A 259 8.43 -16.54 6.65
N ALA A 260 8.91 -16.36 5.42
CA ALA A 260 9.90 -15.33 5.08
C ALA A 260 9.37 -13.91 5.28
N ASN A 261 8.06 -13.70 5.14
CA ASN A 261 7.38 -12.44 5.44
C ASN A 261 7.15 -12.21 6.96
N GLY A 262 7.66 -13.11 7.83
CA GLY A 262 7.57 -12.99 9.29
C GLY A 262 6.42 -13.76 9.94
N HIS A 263 5.70 -14.60 9.18
CA HIS A 263 4.52 -15.32 9.63
C HIS A 263 4.68 -16.85 9.42
N PRO A 264 5.50 -17.53 10.25
CA PRO A 264 5.77 -18.97 10.05
C PRO A 264 4.55 -19.85 10.26
N GLU A 265 3.65 -19.46 11.17
CA GLU A 265 2.44 -20.25 11.46
C GLU A 265 1.34 -20.02 10.43
N PRO A 266 0.59 -21.07 10.03
CA PRO A 266 -0.58 -20.91 9.18
C PRO A 266 -1.61 -19.96 9.78
N TYR A 267 -2.23 -19.15 8.95
CA TYR A 267 -3.27 -18.22 9.39
C TYR A 267 -4.61 -18.91 9.70
N GLY A 268 -4.88 -20.06 9.08
CA GLY A 268 -6.10 -20.81 9.28
C GLY A 268 -7.35 -20.08 8.76
N VAL A 269 -7.26 -19.49 7.57
CA VAL A 269 -8.40 -18.81 6.92
C VAL A 269 -9.40 -19.84 6.42
N ARG A 270 -10.60 -19.83 6.97
CA ARG A 270 -11.63 -20.81 6.65
C ARG A 270 -12.61 -20.37 5.57
N LEU A 271 -12.92 -19.08 5.50
CA LEU A 271 -13.98 -18.54 4.65
C LEU A 271 -13.41 -17.96 3.36
N TRP A 272 -13.87 -18.50 2.22
CA TRP A 272 -13.41 -18.08 0.88
C TRP A 272 -14.59 -17.89 -0.03
N GLU A 273 -14.72 -16.73 -0.63
CA GLU A 273 -15.78 -16.40 -1.59
C GLU A 273 -15.24 -16.44 -3.01
N ILE A 274 -16.02 -17.03 -3.91
CA ILE A 274 -15.67 -17.15 -5.31
C ILE A 274 -16.24 -15.94 -6.06
N ASP A 275 -15.35 -14.97 -6.36
CA ASP A 275 -15.64 -13.74 -7.10
C ASP A 275 -16.62 -12.79 -6.38
N ASN A 276 -16.96 -11.69 -7.03
CA ASN A 276 -17.81 -10.63 -6.50
C ASN A 276 -18.84 -10.22 -7.56
N GLU A 277 -20.08 -9.93 -7.15
CA GLU A 277 -21.12 -9.32 -8.00
C GLU A 277 -21.23 -9.96 -9.40
N THR A 278 -21.50 -11.25 -9.43
CA THR A 278 -21.36 -12.08 -10.63
C THR A 278 -22.55 -12.04 -11.58
N TRP A 279 -23.53 -11.15 -11.37
CA TRP A 279 -24.74 -11.04 -12.21
C TRP A 279 -24.42 -10.84 -13.70
N SER A 280 -23.31 -10.16 -14.06
CA SER A 280 -22.91 -9.97 -15.46
C SER A 280 -22.50 -11.26 -16.17
N ALA A 281 -22.17 -12.32 -15.43
CA ALA A 281 -21.90 -13.65 -15.98
C ALA A 281 -23.21 -14.43 -16.28
N GLY A 282 -24.31 -14.00 -15.69
CA GLY A 282 -25.54 -14.77 -15.66
C GLY A 282 -25.43 -16.03 -14.80
N VAL A 283 -26.56 -16.66 -14.51
CA VAL A 283 -26.62 -17.84 -13.60
C VAL A 283 -25.76 -19.00 -14.12
N GLU A 284 -25.93 -19.36 -15.39
CA GLU A 284 -25.19 -20.48 -15.98
C GLU A 284 -23.68 -20.22 -16.06
N GLY A 285 -23.30 -18.97 -16.41
CA GLY A 285 -21.90 -18.57 -16.45
C GLY A 285 -21.24 -18.64 -15.09
N TYR A 286 -21.93 -18.19 -14.03
CA TYR A 286 -21.40 -18.27 -12.69
C TYR A 286 -21.35 -19.72 -12.14
N ILE A 287 -22.37 -20.53 -12.45
CA ILE A 287 -22.34 -21.97 -12.12
C ILE A 287 -21.11 -22.64 -12.75
N ALA A 288 -20.77 -22.30 -13.99
CA ALA A 288 -19.57 -22.83 -14.64
C ALA A 288 -18.28 -22.42 -13.89
N ILE A 289 -18.17 -21.14 -13.49
CA ILE A 289 -17.04 -20.66 -12.68
C ILE A 289 -16.92 -21.45 -11.38
N VAL A 290 -18.01 -21.58 -10.62
CA VAL A 290 -17.99 -22.31 -9.34
C VAL A 290 -17.59 -23.77 -9.53
N LYS A 291 -18.09 -24.43 -10.60
CA LYS A 291 -17.73 -25.82 -10.91
C LYS A 291 -16.25 -26.02 -11.23
N GLU A 292 -15.58 -25.02 -11.75
CA GLU A 292 -14.14 -25.06 -12.05
C GLU A 292 -13.31 -24.76 -10.79
N PHE A 293 -13.64 -23.71 -10.04
CA PHE A 293 -12.87 -23.25 -8.89
C PHE A 293 -13.05 -24.11 -7.63
N ALA A 294 -14.28 -24.46 -7.28
CA ALA A 294 -14.58 -25.09 -6.01
C ALA A 294 -13.87 -26.45 -5.80
N PRO A 295 -13.79 -27.36 -6.77
CA PRO A 295 -13.07 -28.62 -6.60
C PRO A 295 -11.55 -28.38 -6.36
N ALA A 296 -10.95 -27.47 -7.11
CA ALA A 296 -9.52 -27.15 -6.99
C ALA A 296 -9.20 -26.52 -5.64
N MET A 297 -10.00 -25.55 -5.20
CA MET A 297 -9.82 -24.87 -3.92
C MET A 297 -9.99 -25.85 -2.73
N ARG A 298 -10.98 -26.76 -2.78
CA ARG A 298 -11.15 -27.81 -1.76
C ARG A 298 -10.05 -28.86 -1.78
N ALA A 299 -9.44 -29.10 -2.93
CA ALA A 299 -8.28 -29.99 -3.02
C ALA A 299 -7.02 -29.34 -2.40
N ALA A 300 -6.89 -28.01 -2.49
CA ALA A 300 -5.82 -27.27 -1.85
C ALA A 300 -5.94 -27.28 -0.32
N ASP A 301 -7.15 -27.15 0.21
CA ASP A 301 -7.44 -27.28 1.65
C ASP A 301 -8.88 -27.76 1.85
N PRO A 302 -9.08 -29.03 2.28
CA PRO A 302 -10.43 -29.59 2.51
C PRO A 302 -11.20 -28.95 3.68
N SER A 303 -10.54 -28.20 4.55
CA SER A 303 -11.15 -27.59 5.73
C SER A 303 -11.85 -26.26 5.46
N ILE A 304 -11.69 -25.69 4.27
CA ILE A 304 -12.27 -24.40 3.91
C ILE A 304 -13.77 -24.49 3.63
N VAL A 305 -14.44 -23.38 3.89
CA VAL A 305 -15.84 -23.16 3.54
C VAL A 305 -15.88 -22.21 2.35
N LEU A 306 -16.45 -22.67 1.25
CA LEU A 306 -16.62 -21.85 0.05
C LEU A 306 -17.97 -21.16 0.07
N LEU A 307 -17.94 -19.86 -0.24
CA LEU A 307 -19.13 -19.04 -0.42
C LEU A 307 -19.29 -18.73 -1.90
N ALA A 308 -20.51 -18.83 -2.37
CA ALA A 308 -20.89 -18.35 -3.69
C ALA A 308 -21.44 -16.93 -3.55
N CYS A 309 -21.10 -16.07 -4.51
CA CYS A 309 -21.74 -14.77 -4.66
C CYS A 309 -23.18 -15.01 -5.15
N GLY A 310 -24.20 -14.55 -4.39
CA GLY A 310 -25.61 -14.75 -4.68
C GLY A 310 -26.29 -13.52 -5.27
#